data_daf31ba96ee73e7622204b14fac87c79
#
_entry.id   daf31ba96ee73e7622204b14fac87c79
#
_cell.length_a   1.000
_cell.length_b   1.000
_cell.length_c   1.000
_cell.angle_alpha   90.00
_cell.angle_beta   90.00
_cell.angle_gamma   90.00
#
_symmetry.space_group_name_H-M   'P 1'
#
loop_
_entity.id
_entity.type
_entity.pdbx_description
1 polymer ?
#
loop_
_entity_poly.entity_id
_entity_poly.type
_entity_poly.pdbx_seq_one_letter_code
_entity_poly.pdbx_strand_id
1 'polypeptide(L)'
;MKIALIAFLFAASALAQAPPSAATSACGPGNVSFKVRLDDSHQTQTQPNPGNALVYFIHDAGSSQALFAYPTTKMGVDGAWAGANHGDSYFAISVEPGEHHVCATLQSSLYDSRAEFAHFTAEAGKVYYFRTRLITSRSVELLELQPVDGDQGKYLTTMYPLSISQPKK
;
A
#
# COMPACT_ATOMS: atom_id res chain seq x y z
N MET A 1 73.21 -1.80 10.07
CA MET A 1 72.15 -0.79 9.88
C MET A 1 70.86 -1.57 9.51
N LYS A 2 69.92 -1.75 10.48
CA LYS A 2 68.66 -2.47 10.27
C LYS A 2 67.58 -1.44 10.06
N ILE A 3 67.01 -1.42 8.87
CA ILE A 3 65.86 -0.54 8.54
C ILE A 3 64.57 -1.29 8.87
N ALA A 4 63.81 -0.82 9.85
CA ALA A 4 62.50 -1.35 10.18
C ALA A 4 61.44 -0.65 9.29
N LEU A 5 60.73 -1.47 8.48
CA LEU A 5 59.60 -1.01 7.71
C LEU A 5 58.35 -1.01 8.61
N ILE A 6 57.81 0.14 8.89
CA ILE A 6 56.52 0.27 9.60
C ILE A 6 55.42 0.32 8.57
N ALA A 7 54.58 -0.73 8.52
CA ALA A 7 53.41 -0.80 7.69
C ALA A 7 52.23 -0.09 8.41
N PHE A 8 51.74 1.01 7.84
CA PHE A 8 50.50 1.65 8.29
C PHE A 8 49.28 0.94 7.71
N LEU A 9 48.53 0.29 8.56
CA LEU A 9 47.21 -0.25 8.22
C LEU A 9 46.17 0.86 8.30
N PHE A 10 45.70 1.35 7.14
CA PHE A 10 44.53 2.21 7.06
C PHE A 10 43.26 1.34 7.23
N ALA A 11 42.61 1.45 8.38
CA ALA A 11 41.26 0.90 8.58
C ALA A 11 40.27 1.85 7.90
N ALA A 12 39.73 1.44 6.76
CA ALA A 12 38.60 2.13 6.11
C ALA A 12 37.33 1.87 6.93
N SER A 13 36.88 2.87 7.69
CA SER A 13 35.57 2.84 8.35
C SER A 13 34.48 3.02 7.30
N ALA A 14 33.81 1.95 6.93
CA ALA A 14 32.61 2.00 6.12
C ALA A 14 31.49 2.66 6.98
N LEU A 15 31.13 3.90 6.65
CA LEU A 15 29.92 4.55 7.19
C LEU A 15 28.72 3.77 6.67
N ALA A 16 28.16 2.90 7.48
CA ALA A 16 26.86 2.28 7.21
C ALA A 16 25.80 3.41 7.24
N GLN A 17 25.28 3.77 6.08
CA GLN A 17 24.11 4.64 5.98
C GLN A 17 22.94 3.91 6.61
N ALA A 18 22.28 4.53 7.60
CA ALA A 18 21.04 3.99 8.15
C ALA A 18 20.02 3.84 7.01
N PRO A 19 19.33 2.71 6.93
CA PRO A 19 18.26 2.54 5.93
C PRO A 19 17.21 3.65 6.13
N PRO A 20 16.58 4.15 5.03
CA PRO A 20 15.46 5.08 5.14
C PRO A 20 14.40 4.49 6.06
N SER A 21 13.73 5.34 6.85
CA SER A 21 12.70 4.85 7.78
C SER A 21 11.64 4.07 6.97
N ALA A 22 11.24 2.91 7.44
CA ALA A 22 10.28 2.02 6.77
C ALA A 22 8.99 2.75 6.35
N ALA A 23 8.56 3.75 7.14
CA ALA A 23 7.38 4.58 6.86
C ALA A 23 7.51 5.41 5.58
N THR A 24 8.69 5.97 5.29
CA THR A 24 8.90 6.76 4.06
C THR A 24 9.12 5.90 2.83
N SER A 25 9.47 4.62 2.99
CA SER A 25 9.70 3.68 1.90
C SER A 25 8.46 2.92 1.45
N ALA A 26 7.34 2.97 2.20
CA ALA A 26 6.12 2.24 1.85
C ALA A 26 5.34 2.87 0.68
N CYS A 27 5.32 4.20 0.58
CA CYS A 27 4.66 4.92 -0.50
C CYS A 27 5.53 5.04 -1.75
N GLY A 28 4.91 5.02 -2.91
CA GLY A 28 5.57 5.36 -4.17
C GLY A 28 5.80 6.88 -4.35
N PRO A 29 6.40 7.31 -5.47
CA PRO A 29 6.68 8.72 -5.76
C PRO A 29 5.45 9.62 -5.69
N GLY A 30 5.58 10.81 -5.10
CA GLY A 30 4.46 11.72 -4.82
C GLY A 30 3.72 12.26 -6.04
N ASN A 31 4.40 12.35 -7.18
CA ASN A 31 3.84 12.88 -8.44
C ASN A 31 2.99 11.87 -9.24
N VAL A 32 2.87 10.63 -8.78
CA VAL A 32 2.06 9.60 -9.47
C VAL A 32 0.61 9.75 -9.09
N SER A 33 -0.27 9.82 -10.11
CA SER A 33 -1.72 9.73 -9.97
C SER A 33 -2.30 8.67 -10.89
N PHE A 34 -3.50 8.18 -10.57
CA PHE A 34 -4.15 7.08 -11.29
C PHE A 34 -5.47 7.53 -11.92
N LYS A 35 -5.76 6.96 -13.09
CA LYS A 35 -7.11 6.85 -13.63
C LYS A 35 -7.64 5.48 -13.25
N VAL A 36 -8.83 5.41 -12.66
CA VAL A 36 -9.45 4.17 -12.20
C VAL A 36 -10.72 3.92 -13.01
N ARG A 37 -10.92 2.68 -13.42
CA ARG A 37 -12.15 2.15 -13.98
C ARG A 37 -12.64 1.01 -13.08
N LEU A 38 -13.93 0.95 -12.84
CA LEU A 38 -14.56 -0.13 -12.09
C LEU A 38 -15.02 -1.23 -13.04
N ASP A 39 -14.94 -2.46 -12.57
CA ASP A 39 -15.35 -3.66 -13.29
C ASP A 39 -16.22 -4.54 -12.38
N ASP A 40 -17.50 -4.63 -12.72
CA ASP A 40 -18.48 -5.41 -11.95
C ASP A 40 -18.43 -6.91 -12.25
N SER A 41 -17.56 -7.36 -13.15
CA SER A 41 -17.43 -8.79 -13.46
C SER A 41 -16.86 -9.62 -12.29
N HIS A 42 -16.32 -8.97 -11.27
CA HIS A 42 -15.68 -9.58 -10.10
C HIS A 42 -14.59 -10.61 -10.45
N GLN A 43 -14.04 -10.54 -11.67
CA GLN A 43 -12.98 -11.43 -12.11
C GLN A 43 -11.63 -10.94 -11.61
N THR A 44 -11.23 -11.45 -10.46
CA THR A 44 -9.89 -11.22 -9.94
C THR A 44 -9.25 -12.54 -9.54
N GLN A 45 -7.95 -12.52 -9.36
CA GLN A 45 -7.21 -13.65 -8.82
C GLN A 45 -7.70 -13.92 -7.39
N THR A 46 -8.17 -15.13 -7.12
CA THR A 46 -8.69 -15.55 -5.80
C THR A 46 -7.70 -16.37 -5.01
N GLN A 47 -6.62 -16.80 -5.65
CA GLN A 47 -5.55 -17.59 -5.05
C GLN A 47 -4.18 -16.96 -5.34
N PRO A 48 -3.23 -17.05 -4.40
CA PRO A 48 -1.86 -16.63 -4.64
C PRO A 48 -1.22 -17.38 -5.81
N ASN A 49 -0.31 -16.72 -6.51
CA ASN A 49 0.62 -17.42 -7.40
C ASN A 49 1.49 -18.40 -6.57
N PRO A 50 1.92 -19.53 -7.17
CA PRO A 50 2.82 -20.45 -6.47
C PRO A 50 4.03 -19.73 -5.87
N GLY A 51 4.27 -19.95 -4.57
CA GLY A 51 5.37 -19.32 -3.84
C GLY A 51 5.12 -17.92 -3.30
N ASN A 52 4.02 -17.25 -3.68
CA ASN A 52 3.69 -15.89 -3.27
C ASN A 52 2.50 -15.86 -2.30
N ALA A 53 2.28 -14.70 -1.69
CA ALA A 53 1.04 -14.33 -1.02
C ALA A 53 0.16 -13.46 -1.93
N LEU A 54 -1.14 -13.40 -1.64
CA LEU A 54 -2.08 -12.49 -2.30
C LEU A 54 -2.55 -11.43 -1.31
N VAL A 55 -2.50 -10.17 -1.71
CA VAL A 55 -2.92 -9.04 -0.88
C VAL A 55 -4.05 -8.31 -1.57
N TYR A 56 -5.19 -8.20 -0.90
CA TYR A 56 -6.32 -7.39 -1.32
C TYR A 56 -6.27 -6.03 -0.66
N PHE A 57 -6.46 -4.99 -1.45
CA PHE A 57 -6.64 -3.62 -1.00
C PHE A 57 -8.07 -3.18 -1.28
N ILE A 58 -8.83 -2.91 -0.24
CA ILE A 58 -10.26 -2.61 -0.27
C ILE A 58 -10.46 -1.16 0.19
N HIS A 59 -11.16 -0.35 -0.60
CA HIS A 59 -11.67 0.92 -0.12
C HIS A 59 -13.16 0.79 0.20
N ASP A 60 -13.49 1.04 1.47
CA ASP A 60 -14.84 0.98 2.03
C ASP A 60 -15.16 2.39 2.56
N ALA A 61 -15.64 3.26 1.67
CA ALA A 61 -15.89 4.65 2.01
C ALA A 61 -17.10 4.84 2.92
N GLY A 62 -17.96 3.83 3.04
CA GLY A 62 -19.13 3.86 3.91
C GLY A 62 -20.12 4.97 3.56
N SER A 63 -20.89 5.40 4.56
CA SER A 63 -21.94 6.43 4.39
C SER A 63 -21.39 7.86 4.21
N SER A 64 -20.09 8.09 4.38
CA SER A 64 -19.47 9.42 4.19
C SER A 64 -19.42 9.87 2.73
N GLN A 65 -19.75 8.98 1.79
CA GLN A 65 -19.78 9.26 0.35
C GLN A 65 -20.80 10.30 -0.11
N ALA A 66 -21.76 10.64 0.72
CA ALA A 66 -22.95 11.39 0.28
C ALA A 66 -22.72 12.87 -0.03
N LEU A 67 -21.58 13.46 0.30
CA LEU A 67 -21.41 14.92 0.24
C LEU A 67 -20.47 15.42 -0.86
N PHE A 68 -19.50 14.62 -1.34
CA PHE A 68 -18.56 15.06 -2.38
C PHE A 68 -18.06 13.84 -3.18
N ALA A 69 -17.71 14.06 -4.45
CA ALA A 69 -17.25 13.04 -5.39
C ALA A 69 -16.32 11.97 -4.74
N TYR A 70 -16.63 10.71 -5.01
CA TYR A 70 -15.89 9.55 -4.51
C TYR A 70 -14.37 9.73 -4.60
N PRO A 71 -13.64 9.73 -3.48
CA PRO A 71 -12.20 9.91 -3.52
C PRO A 71 -11.52 8.70 -4.17
N THR A 72 -10.41 8.96 -4.82
CA THR A 72 -9.49 7.90 -5.25
C THR A 72 -8.43 7.71 -4.18
N THR A 73 -8.28 6.49 -3.68
CA THR A 73 -7.27 6.12 -2.69
C THR A 73 -6.16 5.35 -3.37
N LYS A 74 -4.93 5.85 -3.29
CA LYS A 74 -3.73 5.16 -3.77
C LYS A 74 -3.20 4.22 -2.70
N MET A 75 -2.77 3.04 -3.11
CA MET A 75 -2.13 2.04 -2.25
C MET A 75 -0.72 1.77 -2.74
N GLY A 76 0.24 1.81 -1.84
CA GLY A 76 1.64 1.51 -2.09
C GLY A 76 2.12 0.33 -1.26
N VAL A 77 3.11 -0.38 -1.77
CA VAL A 77 3.83 -1.45 -1.07
C VAL A 77 5.32 -1.27 -1.35
N ASP A 78 6.12 -1.27 -0.30
CA ASP A 78 7.59 -1.26 -0.35
C ASP A 78 8.18 -0.16 -1.26
N GLY A 79 7.62 1.04 -1.23
CA GLY A 79 8.11 2.19 -2.00
C GLY A 79 7.59 2.28 -3.43
N ALA A 80 6.69 1.41 -3.85
CA ALA A 80 6.04 1.44 -5.15
C ALA A 80 4.53 1.56 -5.04
N TRP A 81 3.90 2.32 -5.94
CA TRP A 81 2.45 2.34 -6.02
C TRP A 81 1.95 1.04 -6.64
N ALA A 82 1.15 0.29 -5.89
CA ALA A 82 0.53 -0.97 -6.32
C ALA A 82 -0.73 -0.74 -7.17
N GLY A 83 -1.46 0.34 -6.90
CA GLY A 83 -2.70 0.66 -7.60
C GLY A 83 -3.51 1.74 -6.87
N ALA A 84 -4.77 1.88 -7.30
CA ALA A 84 -5.72 2.79 -6.67
C ALA A 84 -7.16 2.26 -6.74
N ASN A 85 -7.94 2.58 -5.73
CA ASN A 85 -9.38 2.35 -5.64
C ASN A 85 -10.13 3.67 -5.87
N HIS A 86 -11.33 3.61 -6.43
CA HIS A 86 -12.24 4.74 -6.59
C HIS A 86 -13.62 4.40 -6.04
N GLY A 87 -14.05 5.09 -4.98
CA GLY A 87 -15.25 4.70 -4.25
C GLY A 87 -15.10 3.30 -3.63
N ASP A 88 -16.21 2.68 -3.27
CA ASP A 88 -16.23 1.31 -2.76
C ASP A 88 -15.76 0.36 -3.85
N SER A 89 -14.55 -0.13 -3.71
CA SER A 89 -13.92 -1.00 -4.69
C SER A 89 -12.68 -1.69 -4.13
N TYR A 90 -12.16 -2.68 -4.85
CA TYR A 90 -10.94 -3.37 -4.43
C TYR A 90 -10.04 -3.72 -5.62
N PHE A 91 -8.79 -4.00 -5.34
CA PHE A 91 -7.87 -4.70 -6.25
C PHE A 91 -6.96 -5.62 -5.45
N ALA A 92 -6.25 -6.52 -6.13
CA ALA A 92 -5.32 -7.44 -5.51
C ALA A 92 -3.97 -7.47 -6.23
N ILE A 93 -2.92 -7.76 -5.46
CA ILE A 93 -1.56 -7.98 -5.97
C ILE A 93 -0.95 -9.23 -5.35
N SER A 94 -0.01 -9.86 -6.06
CA SER A 94 0.86 -10.88 -5.47
C SER A 94 2.10 -10.23 -4.90
N VAL A 95 2.54 -10.69 -3.72
CA VAL A 95 3.80 -10.29 -3.07
C VAL A 95 4.63 -11.53 -2.72
N GLU A 96 5.93 -11.38 -2.65
CA GLU A 96 6.82 -12.44 -2.18
C GLU A 96 6.63 -12.67 -0.67
N PRO A 97 6.99 -13.84 -0.12
CA PRO A 97 7.05 -14.03 1.33
C PRO A 97 8.08 -13.11 1.98
N GLY A 98 7.75 -12.54 3.13
CA GLY A 98 8.63 -11.63 3.86
C GLY A 98 7.88 -10.49 4.52
N GLU A 99 8.63 -9.55 5.09
CA GLU A 99 8.08 -8.34 5.70
C GLU A 99 7.78 -7.28 4.62
N HIS A 100 6.58 -6.74 4.65
CA HIS A 100 6.09 -5.73 3.73
C HIS A 100 5.52 -4.52 4.45
N HIS A 101 5.74 -3.34 3.88
CA HIS A 101 5.21 -2.08 4.35
C HIS A 101 4.15 -1.57 3.38
N VAL A 102 2.97 -1.27 3.90
CA VAL A 102 1.82 -0.78 3.13
C VAL A 102 1.62 0.70 3.42
N CYS A 103 1.27 1.45 2.40
CA CYS A 103 0.92 2.86 2.46
C CYS A 103 -0.41 3.11 1.76
N ALA A 104 -1.25 3.96 2.34
CA ALA A 104 -2.45 4.48 1.72
C ALA A 104 -2.49 6.01 1.78
N THR A 105 -2.95 6.66 0.70
CA THR A 105 -3.18 8.12 0.68
C THR A 105 -4.28 8.49 -0.31
N LEU A 106 -4.97 9.59 -0.04
CA LEU A 106 -5.97 10.12 -0.97
C LEU A 106 -5.31 10.82 -2.16
N GLN A 107 -5.83 10.56 -3.36
CA GLN A 107 -5.48 11.26 -4.58
C GLN A 107 -6.41 12.47 -4.76
N SER A 108 -6.28 13.48 -3.91
CA SER A 108 -7.10 14.68 -3.97
C SER A 108 -6.32 15.87 -3.44
N SER A 109 -6.57 17.05 -4.04
CA SER A 109 -6.09 18.32 -3.51
C SER A 109 -7.05 18.94 -2.48
N LEU A 110 -8.23 18.35 -2.32
CA LEU A 110 -9.29 18.88 -1.42
C LEU A 110 -9.24 18.25 -0.03
N TYR A 111 -8.56 17.12 0.14
CA TYR A 111 -8.46 16.41 1.41
C TYR A 111 -7.03 16.46 1.93
N ASP A 112 -6.88 16.39 3.25
CA ASP A 112 -5.58 16.20 3.87
C ASP A 112 -4.97 14.89 3.33
N SER A 113 -3.90 15.02 2.56
CA SER A 113 -3.22 13.91 1.90
C SER A 113 -2.24 13.18 2.82
N ARG A 114 -2.48 13.20 4.14
CA ARG A 114 -1.69 12.38 5.07
C ARG A 114 -1.73 10.94 4.64
N ALA A 115 -0.56 10.31 4.66
CA ALA A 115 -0.45 8.88 4.37
C ALA A 115 -0.67 8.08 5.65
N GLU A 116 -1.41 6.98 5.51
CA GLU A 116 -1.56 5.96 6.54
C GLU A 116 -0.67 4.77 6.22
N PHE A 117 -0.15 4.11 7.25
CA PHE A 117 0.84 3.05 7.12
C PHE A 117 0.44 1.80 7.90
N ALA A 118 0.76 0.65 7.33
CA ALA A 118 0.68 -0.64 7.98
C ALA A 118 1.89 -1.50 7.58
N HIS A 119 2.16 -2.55 8.33
CA HIS A 119 3.14 -3.57 7.97
C HIS A 119 2.59 -4.95 8.27
N PHE A 120 3.10 -5.95 7.57
CA PHE A 120 2.74 -7.35 7.79
C PHE A 120 3.83 -8.27 7.28
N THR A 121 3.84 -9.50 7.77
CA THR A 121 4.71 -10.56 7.25
C THR A 121 3.88 -11.46 6.34
N ALA A 122 4.23 -11.49 5.05
CA ALA A 122 3.60 -12.34 4.06
C ALA A 122 4.15 -13.76 4.13
N GLU A 123 3.26 -14.75 4.08
CA GLU A 123 3.60 -16.17 3.97
C GLU A 123 3.10 -16.72 2.64
N ALA A 124 3.90 -17.60 2.00
CA ALA A 124 3.51 -18.24 0.74
C ALA A 124 2.15 -18.97 0.87
N GLY A 125 1.29 -18.78 -0.12
CA GLY A 125 -0.04 -19.38 -0.16
C GLY A 125 -1.10 -18.71 0.72
N LYS A 126 -0.75 -17.66 1.47
CA LYS A 126 -1.69 -16.92 2.31
C LYS A 126 -2.34 -15.76 1.57
N VAL A 127 -3.51 -15.35 2.05
CA VAL A 127 -4.27 -14.20 1.56
C VAL A 127 -4.43 -13.20 2.69
N TYR A 128 -4.15 -11.95 2.39
CA TYR A 128 -4.22 -10.82 3.32
C TYR A 128 -5.19 -9.77 2.80
N TYR A 129 -5.86 -9.06 3.70
CA TYR A 129 -6.81 -8.00 3.36
C TYR A 129 -6.48 -6.73 4.13
N PHE A 130 -6.36 -5.63 3.41
CA PHE A 130 -6.21 -4.29 3.98
C PHE A 130 -7.39 -3.44 3.53
N ARG A 131 -8.04 -2.82 4.48
CA ARG A 131 -9.17 -1.93 4.23
C ARG A 131 -8.78 -0.50 4.52
N THR A 132 -9.11 0.40 3.61
CA THR A 132 -9.13 1.84 3.85
C THR A 132 -10.56 2.33 4.03
N ARG A 133 -10.75 3.28 4.95
CA ARG A 133 -12.03 3.95 5.22
C ARG A 133 -11.81 5.44 5.33
N LEU A 134 -12.87 6.21 5.01
CA LEU A 134 -12.95 7.61 5.38
C LEU A 134 -13.72 7.74 6.69
N ILE A 135 -13.09 8.37 7.66
CA ILE A 135 -13.69 8.65 8.96
C ILE A 135 -13.91 10.16 9.06
N THR A 136 -15.16 10.57 9.24
CA THR A 136 -15.46 11.98 9.48
C THR A 136 -15.32 12.26 10.98
N SER A 137 -14.37 13.12 11.34
CA SER A 137 -14.18 13.60 12.70
C SER A 137 -14.15 15.13 12.74
N ARG A 138 -15.08 15.75 13.46
CA ARG A 138 -15.16 17.21 13.63
C ARG A 138 -15.06 18.00 12.30
N SER A 139 -15.76 17.54 11.28
CA SER A 139 -15.75 18.11 9.92
C SER A 139 -14.42 17.95 9.14
N VAL A 140 -13.55 17.09 9.59
CA VAL A 140 -12.33 16.65 8.87
C VAL A 140 -12.50 15.19 8.46
N GLU A 141 -12.25 14.90 7.20
CA GLU A 141 -12.20 13.52 6.72
C GLU A 141 -10.77 12.99 6.86
N LEU A 142 -10.63 11.90 7.58
CA LEU A 142 -9.38 11.19 7.80
C LEU A 142 -9.41 9.86 7.08
N LEU A 143 -8.33 9.53 6.40
CA LEU A 143 -8.13 8.19 5.88
C LEU A 143 -7.68 7.29 7.03
N GLU A 144 -8.25 6.10 7.12
CA GLU A 144 -7.80 5.02 7.99
C GLU A 144 -7.34 3.84 7.13
N LEU A 145 -6.26 3.19 7.51
CA LEU A 145 -5.76 1.95 6.91
C LEU A 145 -5.63 0.89 7.99
N GLN A 146 -6.29 -0.26 7.81
CA GLN A 146 -6.22 -1.36 8.77
C GLN A 146 -6.26 -2.74 8.10
N PRO A 147 -5.58 -3.75 8.65
CA PRO A 147 -5.81 -5.13 8.27
C PRO A 147 -7.22 -5.55 8.72
N VAL A 148 -7.86 -6.43 7.95
CA VAL A 148 -9.12 -7.06 8.30
C VAL A 148 -8.99 -8.58 8.18
N ASP A 149 -9.83 -9.32 8.91
CA ASP A 149 -9.83 -10.77 8.86
C ASP A 149 -10.34 -11.31 7.52
N GLY A 150 -10.12 -12.61 7.28
CA GLY A 150 -10.45 -13.24 6.02
C GLY A 150 -11.95 -13.27 5.71
N ASP A 151 -12.82 -13.33 6.70
CA ASP A 151 -14.27 -13.39 6.48
C ASP A 151 -14.79 -12.00 6.10
N GLN A 152 -14.35 -10.96 6.79
CA GLN A 152 -14.68 -9.58 6.44
C GLN A 152 -14.11 -9.20 5.07
N GLY A 153 -12.86 -9.57 4.79
CA GLY A 153 -12.22 -9.30 3.50
C GLY A 153 -12.96 -9.94 2.34
N LYS A 154 -13.32 -11.22 2.44
CA LYS A 154 -14.12 -11.94 1.44
C LYS A 154 -15.49 -11.31 1.23
N TYR A 155 -16.17 -10.95 2.32
CA TYR A 155 -17.49 -10.30 2.23
C TYR A 155 -17.38 -9.00 1.43
N LEU A 156 -16.44 -8.12 1.76
CA LEU A 156 -16.28 -6.83 1.08
C LEU A 156 -15.90 -7.00 -0.40
N THR A 157 -15.02 -7.94 -0.74
CA THR A 157 -14.65 -8.21 -2.14
C THR A 157 -15.77 -8.85 -2.97
N THR A 158 -16.78 -9.46 -2.31
CA THR A 158 -18.00 -9.93 -2.97
C THR A 158 -18.97 -8.77 -3.25
N MET A 159 -19.00 -7.78 -2.38
CA MET A 159 -19.93 -6.65 -2.47
C MET A 159 -19.46 -5.54 -3.40
N TYR A 160 -18.14 -5.37 -3.58
CA TYR A 160 -17.55 -4.24 -4.28
C TYR A 160 -17.00 -4.63 -5.65
N PRO A 161 -17.03 -3.71 -6.64
CA PRO A 161 -16.43 -3.94 -7.95
C PRO A 161 -14.90 -3.96 -7.89
N LEU A 162 -14.31 -4.60 -8.89
CA LEU A 162 -12.86 -4.61 -9.11
C LEU A 162 -12.39 -3.24 -9.62
N SER A 163 -11.37 -2.67 -8.99
CA SER A 163 -10.66 -1.49 -9.46
C SER A 163 -9.57 -1.87 -10.46
N ILE A 164 -9.63 -1.30 -11.66
CA ILE A 164 -8.57 -1.37 -12.65
C ILE A 164 -7.95 0.03 -12.77
N SER A 165 -6.75 0.18 -12.23
CA SER A 165 -6.06 1.46 -12.16
C SER A 165 -4.89 1.52 -13.13
N GLN A 166 -4.67 2.70 -13.75
CA GLN A 166 -3.56 2.98 -14.64
C GLN A 166 -2.92 4.33 -14.25
N PRO A 167 -1.58 4.43 -14.17
CA PRO A 167 -0.93 5.72 -13.95
C PRO A 167 -1.33 6.73 -15.03
N LYS A 168 -1.62 7.96 -14.61
CA LYS A 168 -1.81 9.06 -15.55
C LYS A 168 -0.47 9.47 -16.15
N LYS A 169 -0.43 9.69 -17.43
CA LYS A 169 0.74 10.24 -18.14
C LYS A 169 0.81 11.75 -17.95
#